data_fa44917bd6f411a69e1ba42af031f4c9
#
_entry.id   fa44917bd6f411a69e1ba42af031f4c9
#
_cell.length_a   1.000
_cell.length_b   1.000
_cell.length_c   1.000
_cell.angle_alpha   90.00
_cell.angle_beta   90.00
_cell.angle_gamma   90.00
#
_symmetry.space_group_name_H-M   'P 1'
#
loop_
_entity.id
_entity.type
_entity.pdbx_description
1 polymer ?
#
loop_
_entity_poly.entity_id
_entity_poly.type
_entity_poly.pdbx_seq_one_letter_code
_entity_poly.pdbx_strand_id
1 'polypeptide(L)'
;MRKIFVFMFLLIIPLACIPFSQQESFDDKAGTQVAIALTANALDATVSALENTIEPTVDDQPDIQPTDSPPFDPTQELGDPAYTDDSSSWTSWNVDPGDQILESVTTISVSDGKLSMQSSQVGKFHWWLNYREIDNAYLEAIFETGNCAGNDEYGLVFRSPDYFNGVGYYFTLTCDGKFDLREKTDPNSLIQDNQLRFGMQTSSLINSGPNQKNTLGVWMNGETIRLYINNQFLDEITDAKLKSQGHFGLFIYAKKTPGFKISLDQISYWTINN
;
A
#
# COMPACT_ATOMS: atom_id res chain seq x y z
N MET A 1 -61.89 -20.33 10.87
CA MET A 1 -62.13 -19.18 9.98
C MET A 1 -61.85 -17.91 10.77
N ARG A 2 -60.70 -17.28 10.54
CA ARG A 2 -60.37 -15.96 11.10
C ARG A 2 -59.73 -15.13 9.98
N LYS A 3 -60.46 -14.12 9.54
CA LYS A 3 -60.07 -13.20 8.47
C LYS A 3 -59.10 -12.15 9.08
N ILE A 4 -57.90 -12.05 8.53
CA ILE A 4 -56.94 -10.99 8.86
C ILE A 4 -57.08 -9.90 7.80
N PHE A 5 -57.46 -8.70 8.24
CA PHE A 5 -57.48 -7.49 7.43
C PHE A 5 -56.06 -6.88 7.38
N VAL A 6 -55.53 -6.73 6.16
CA VAL A 6 -54.31 -6.00 5.93
C VAL A 6 -54.68 -4.55 5.61
N PHE A 7 -54.29 -3.64 6.48
CA PHE A 7 -54.37 -2.19 6.26
C PHE A 7 -53.15 -1.71 5.46
N MET A 8 -53.39 -1.28 4.25
CA MET A 8 -52.36 -0.66 3.38
C MET A 8 -52.34 0.86 3.67
N PHE A 9 -51.30 1.33 4.35
CA PHE A 9 -51.07 2.76 4.57
C PHE A 9 -50.37 3.33 3.34
N LEU A 10 -51.05 4.19 2.60
CA LEU A 10 -50.50 4.97 1.50
C LEU A 10 -49.84 6.25 2.10
N LEU A 11 -48.52 6.34 2.09
CA LEU A 11 -47.77 7.53 2.50
C LEU A 11 -47.62 8.45 1.29
N ILE A 12 -48.38 9.54 1.28
CA ILE A 12 -48.25 10.61 0.31
C ILE A 12 -47.15 11.57 0.77
N ILE A 13 -46.04 11.65 0.05
CA ILE A 13 -44.96 12.63 0.28
C ILE A 13 -45.22 13.85 -0.60
N PRO A 14 -45.35 15.07 -0.06
CA PRO A 14 -45.49 16.28 -0.88
C PRO A 14 -44.11 16.65 -1.49
N LEU A 15 -44.09 16.83 -2.80
CA LEU A 15 -42.98 17.47 -3.53
C LEU A 15 -42.93 18.97 -3.14
N ALA A 16 -41.90 19.36 -2.44
CA ALA A 16 -41.57 20.79 -2.23
C ALA A 16 -40.78 21.29 -3.44
N CYS A 17 -41.39 22.22 -4.19
CA CYS A 17 -40.70 23.01 -5.20
C CYS A 17 -39.69 23.96 -4.55
N ILE A 18 -38.43 23.86 -4.89
CA ILE A 18 -37.39 24.86 -4.57
C ILE A 18 -37.32 25.85 -5.72
N PRO A 19 -37.47 27.16 -5.53
CA PRO A 19 -37.29 28.14 -6.60
C PRO A 19 -35.79 28.30 -6.91
N PHE A 20 -35.43 28.12 -8.15
CA PHE A 20 -34.11 28.41 -8.74
C PHE A 20 -34.09 29.93 -9.08
N SER A 21 -33.34 30.72 -8.33
CA SER A 21 -32.96 32.06 -8.71
C SER A 21 -31.63 32.45 -8.07
N GLN A 22 -30.56 32.35 -8.83
CA GLN A 22 -29.45 33.32 -8.74
C GLN A 22 -28.79 33.41 -10.12
N GLN A 23 -29.07 34.54 -10.74
CA GLN A 23 -28.42 35.04 -11.93
C GLN A 23 -27.16 35.76 -11.44
N GLU A 24 -26.01 35.10 -11.54
CA GLU A 24 -24.72 35.75 -11.26
C GLU A 24 -24.38 36.72 -12.40
N SER A 25 -24.11 37.97 -12.03
CA SER A 25 -23.78 39.07 -12.96
C SER A 25 -22.39 38.86 -13.57
N PHE A 26 -22.29 39.11 -14.86
CA PHE A 26 -21.08 38.93 -15.69
C PHE A 26 -19.91 39.91 -15.35
N ASP A 27 -20.07 40.81 -14.40
CA ASP A 27 -19.10 41.88 -14.13
C ASP A 27 -17.94 41.48 -13.16
N ASP A 28 -18.08 40.40 -12.40
CA ASP A 28 -17.04 39.98 -11.45
C ASP A 28 -15.85 39.21 -12.08
N LYS A 29 -16.05 38.63 -13.26
CA LYS A 29 -14.97 37.86 -13.91
C LYS A 29 -13.88 38.75 -14.56
N ALA A 30 -14.21 39.93 -14.98
CA ALA A 30 -13.24 40.87 -15.58
C ALA A 30 -12.28 41.44 -14.51
N GLY A 31 -12.79 41.76 -13.33
CA GLY A 31 -11.95 42.26 -12.22
C GLY A 31 -10.94 41.24 -11.70
N THR A 32 -11.33 39.98 -11.62
CA THR A 32 -10.44 38.91 -11.13
C THR A 32 -9.30 38.60 -12.11
N GLN A 33 -9.55 38.63 -13.41
CA GLN A 33 -8.50 38.38 -14.42
C GLN A 33 -7.46 39.51 -14.48
N VAL A 34 -7.88 40.77 -14.30
CA VAL A 34 -6.95 41.90 -14.22
C VAL A 34 -6.06 41.84 -12.98
N ALA A 35 -6.63 41.42 -11.84
CA ALA A 35 -5.83 41.27 -10.61
C ALA A 35 -4.78 40.15 -10.72
N ILE A 36 -5.11 39.02 -11.35
CA ILE A 36 -4.16 37.92 -11.59
C ILE A 36 -3.03 38.34 -12.51
N ALA A 37 -3.32 39.08 -13.59
CA ALA A 37 -2.31 39.55 -14.54
C ALA A 37 -1.35 40.57 -13.90
N LEU A 38 -1.82 41.45 -13.02
CA LEU A 38 -1.00 42.41 -12.29
C LEU A 38 -0.08 41.73 -11.26
N THR A 39 -0.56 40.65 -10.62
CA THR A 39 0.22 39.86 -9.65
C THR A 39 1.34 39.08 -10.35
N ALA A 40 1.06 38.50 -11.53
CA ALA A 40 2.07 37.79 -12.31
C ALA A 40 3.19 38.71 -12.78
N ASN A 41 2.88 39.90 -13.25
CA ASN A 41 3.88 40.87 -13.71
C ASN A 41 4.73 41.42 -12.54
N ALA A 42 4.16 41.54 -11.32
CA ALA A 42 4.92 41.95 -10.14
C ALA A 42 5.88 40.85 -9.67
N LEU A 43 5.50 39.59 -9.81
CA LEU A 43 6.34 38.43 -9.46
C LEU A 43 7.56 38.31 -10.38
N ASP A 44 7.34 38.49 -11.68
CA ASP A 44 8.38 38.42 -12.72
C ASP A 44 9.45 39.56 -12.55
N ALA A 45 8.98 40.76 -12.19
CA ALA A 45 9.87 41.87 -11.89
C ALA A 45 10.72 41.64 -10.62
N THR A 46 10.17 40.93 -9.63
CA THR A 46 10.87 40.61 -8.38
C THR A 46 11.93 39.52 -8.61
N VAL A 47 11.65 38.51 -9.43
CA VAL A 47 12.57 37.44 -9.79
C VAL A 47 13.76 38.03 -10.58
N SER A 48 13.50 38.90 -11.58
CA SER A 48 14.55 39.56 -12.37
C SER A 48 15.46 40.51 -11.55
N ALA A 49 14.90 41.11 -10.48
CA ALA A 49 15.70 41.96 -9.57
C ALA A 49 16.60 41.14 -8.63
N LEU A 50 16.20 39.93 -8.27
CA LEU A 50 16.98 38.98 -7.44
C LEU A 50 18.17 38.38 -8.23
N GLU A 51 17.97 38.07 -9.51
CA GLU A 51 19.00 37.45 -10.36
C GLU A 51 20.20 38.43 -10.61
N ASN A 52 19.97 39.74 -10.56
CA ASN A 52 21.04 40.75 -10.81
C ASN A 52 21.83 41.16 -9.54
N THR A 53 21.51 40.57 -8.37
CA THR A 53 22.18 40.98 -7.11
C THR A 53 23.16 39.91 -6.57
N ILE A 54 23.32 38.77 -7.25
CA ILE A 54 24.25 37.73 -6.84
C ILE A 54 25.55 37.86 -7.66
N GLU A 55 26.51 38.66 -7.18
CA GLU A 55 27.91 38.50 -7.59
C GLU A 55 28.39 37.14 -7.05
N PRO A 56 29.07 36.31 -7.87
CA PRO A 56 29.63 35.06 -7.40
C PRO A 56 30.82 35.32 -6.49
N THR A 57 30.60 35.31 -5.18
CA THR A 57 31.70 35.10 -4.24
C THR A 57 32.10 33.63 -4.37
N VAL A 58 33.28 33.41 -4.95
CA VAL A 58 33.96 32.10 -4.91
C VAL A 58 34.43 31.92 -3.47
N ASP A 59 33.60 31.26 -2.66
CA ASP A 59 33.95 30.70 -1.37
C ASP A 59 34.32 29.23 -1.62
N ASP A 60 35.56 28.87 -1.23
CA ASP A 60 36.09 27.49 -1.30
C ASP A 60 35.36 26.61 -0.28
N GLN A 61 34.07 26.38 -0.52
CA GLN A 61 33.31 25.37 0.20
C GLN A 61 33.56 24.04 -0.50
N PRO A 62 33.96 22.97 0.22
CA PRO A 62 34.16 21.69 -0.41
C PRO A 62 32.84 21.29 -1.08
N ASP A 63 32.96 21.01 -2.37
CA ASP A 63 31.89 20.52 -3.24
C ASP A 63 31.28 19.26 -2.59
N ILE A 64 30.21 19.46 -1.82
CA ILE A 64 29.35 18.34 -1.37
C ILE A 64 28.60 17.94 -2.62
N GLN A 65 29.28 17.16 -3.46
CA GLN A 65 28.63 16.43 -4.54
C GLN A 65 27.48 15.68 -3.93
N PRO A 66 26.21 15.84 -4.42
CA PRO A 66 25.14 14.97 -4.02
C PRO A 66 25.63 13.56 -4.33
N THR A 67 25.81 12.76 -3.30
CA THR A 67 26.01 11.33 -3.51
C THR A 67 24.69 10.84 -4.08
N ASP A 68 24.58 10.82 -5.41
CA ASP A 68 23.68 9.94 -6.13
C ASP A 68 24.13 8.51 -5.80
N SER A 69 23.84 8.08 -4.58
CA SER A 69 23.88 6.66 -4.27
C SER A 69 22.82 6.04 -5.16
N PRO A 70 23.19 5.12 -6.06
CA PRO A 70 22.20 4.41 -6.84
C PRO A 70 21.18 3.79 -5.86
N PRO A 71 19.92 3.62 -6.24
CA PRO A 71 18.91 3.03 -5.37
C PRO A 71 19.46 1.71 -4.82
N PHE A 72 19.69 1.70 -3.52
CA PHE A 72 20.32 0.59 -2.82
C PHE A 72 19.40 -0.60 -2.88
N ASP A 73 19.82 -1.65 -3.58
CA ASP A 73 19.20 -2.98 -3.52
C ASP A 73 19.84 -3.75 -2.34
N PRO A 74 19.11 -3.98 -1.23
CA PRO A 74 19.68 -4.61 -0.04
C PRO A 74 20.29 -5.98 -0.30
N THR A 75 19.78 -6.73 -1.27
CA THR A 75 20.25 -8.11 -1.55
C THR A 75 21.69 -8.16 -2.02
N GLN A 76 22.19 -7.09 -2.63
CA GLN A 76 23.58 -7.02 -3.12
C GLN A 76 24.62 -6.97 -2.00
N GLU A 77 24.23 -6.52 -0.80
CA GLU A 77 25.16 -6.38 0.34
C GLU A 77 24.94 -7.41 1.43
N LEU A 78 23.75 -8.06 1.47
CA LEU A 78 23.37 -8.97 2.55
C LEU A 78 23.87 -10.42 2.37
N GLY A 79 24.40 -10.77 1.19
CA GLY A 79 24.84 -12.14 0.90
C GLY A 79 23.67 -13.13 0.77
N ASP A 80 23.88 -14.36 1.21
CA ASP A 80 22.84 -15.39 1.14
C ASP A 80 21.72 -15.14 2.17
N PRO A 81 20.44 -15.40 1.81
CA PRO A 81 19.34 -15.26 2.75
C PRO A 81 19.43 -16.27 3.90
N ALA A 82 19.04 -15.87 5.09
CA ALA A 82 18.90 -16.74 6.25
C ALA A 82 17.76 -17.77 6.06
N TYR A 83 16.80 -17.43 5.21
CA TYR A 83 15.67 -18.28 4.85
C TYR A 83 15.15 -17.93 3.48
N THR A 84 14.79 -18.97 2.73
CA THR A 84 14.05 -18.86 1.47
C THR A 84 12.98 -19.94 1.44
N ASP A 85 11.78 -19.56 1.04
CA ASP A 85 10.71 -20.46 0.65
C ASP A 85 10.40 -20.17 -0.83
N ASP A 86 10.78 -21.12 -1.68
CA ASP A 86 10.79 -20.99 -3.14
C ASP A 86 9.84 -21.97 -3.80
N SER A 87 8.76 -22.30 -3.14
CA SER A 87 7.80 -23.27 -3.65
C SER A 87 8.13 -24.75 -3.47
N SER A 88 9.34 -25.09 -3.03
CA SER A 88 9.72 -26.50 -2.80
C SER A 88 9.10 -27.08 -1.53
N SER A 89 8.74 -26.22 -0.55
CA SER A 89 8.12 -26.63 0.71
C SER A 89 7.40 -25.46 1.40
N TRP A 90 6.10 -25.44 1.35
CA TRP A 90 5.27 -24.42 2.01
C TRP A 90 4.80 -24.82 3.42
N THR A 91 5.47 -25.77 4.06
CA THR A 91 5.05 -26.33 5.37
C THR A 91 5.00 -25.29 6.49
N SER A 92 5.84 -24.25 6.43
CA SER A 92 5.82 -23.14 7.40
C SER A 92 4.56 -22.24 7.29
N TRP A 93 3.72 -22.49 6.30
CA TRP A 93 2.47 -21.76 6.06
C TRP A 93 1.22 -22.53 6.50
N ASN A 94 1.37 -23.72 7.09
CA ASN A 94 0.27 -24.60 7.44
C ASN A 94 -0.66 -24.94 6.27
N VAL A 95 -0.09 -25.07 5.08
CA VAL A 95 -0.78 -25.52 3.86
C VAL A 95 0.13 -26.49 3.14
N ASP A 96 -0.27 -27.74 3.04
CA ASP A 96 0.51 -28.74 2.33
C ASP A 96 0.28 -28.66 0.81
N PRO A 97 1.28 -29.04 -0.01
CA PRO A 97 1.12 -29.10 -1.45
C PRO A 97 -0.05 -29.96 -1.88
N GLY A 98 -0.96 -29.38 -2.65
CA GLY A 98 -2.20 -30.03 -3.10
C GLY A 98 -3.40 -29.79 -2.19
N ASP A 99 -3.20 -29.26 -1.00
CA ASP A 99 -4.29 -28.90 -0.07
C ASP A 99 -4.83 -27.50 -0.34
N GLN A 100 -6.05 -27.29 0.14
CA GLN A 100 -6.73 -26.00 0.13
C GLN A 100 -7.38 -25.74 1.48
N ILE A 101 -7.15 -24.54 2.00
CA ILE A 101 -7.81 -24.05 3.22
C ILE A 101 -8.79 -22.96 2.82
N LEU A 102 -10.03 -23.07 3.25
CA LEU A 102 -11.05 -22.04 3.06
C LEU A 102 -11.22 -21.26 4.36
N GLU A 103 -10.73 -20.05 4.38
CA GLU A 103 -10.91 -19.10 5.47
C GLU A 103 -11.94 -18.05 5.08
N SER A 104 -13.16 -18.19 5.61
CA SER A 104 -14.29 -17.33 5.26
C SER A 104 -14.61 -17.38 3.76
N VAL A 105 -14.15 -16.36 3.01
CA VAL A 105 -14.35 -16.22 1.55
C VAL A 105 -13.02 -16.28 0.77
N THR A 106 -11.92 -16.60 1.45
CA THR A 106 -10.59 -16.67 0.84
C THR A 106 -10.09 -18.10 0.86
N THR A 107 -9.72 -18.61 -0.30
CA THR A 107 -9.03 -19.89 -0.45
C THR A 107 -7.54 -19.68 -0.42
N ILE A 108 -6.84 -20.39 0.46
CA ILE A 108 -5.38 -20.47 0.52
C ILE A 108 -4.99 -21.86 0.00
N SER A 109 -4.05 -21.94 -0.93
CA SER A 109 -3.65 -23.21 -1.54
C SER A 109 -2.20 -23.18 -1.99
N VAL A 110 -1.59 -24.36 -2.03
CA VAL A 110 -0.28 -24.58 -2.66
C VAL A 110 -0.47 -25.44 -3.89
N SER A 111 -0.19 -24.89 -5.06
CA SER A 111 -0.23 -25.60 -6.34
C SER A 111 0.80 -25.04 -7.30
N ASP A 112 1.32 -25.90 -8.19
CA ASP A 112 2.31 -25.53 -9.20
C ASP A 112 3.53 -24.81 -8.62
N GLY A 113 3.90 -25.19 -7.40
CA GLY A 113 5.02 -24.60 -6.70
C GLY A 113 4.76 -23.17 -6.18
N LYS A 114 3.53 -22.72 -6.04
CA LYS A 114 3.17 -21.37 -5.54
C LYS A 114 2.18 -21.46 -4.41
N LEU A 115 2.37 -20.63 -3.39
CA LEU A 115 1.35 -20.33 -2.40
C LEU A 115 0.40 -19.27 -2.98
N SER A 116 -0.88 -19.54 -2.98
CA SER A 116 -1.88 -18.65 -3.55
C SER A 116 -2.96 -18.28 -2.53
N MET A 117 -3.44 -17.06 -2.61
CA MET A 117 -4.66 -16.60 -1.94
C MET A 117 -5.66 -16.11 -2.98
N GLN A 118 -6.91 -16.55 -2.89
CA GLN A 118 -7.98 -16.14 -3.80
C GLN A 118 -9.24 -15.78 -3.02
N SER A 119 -9.70 -14.54 -3.15
CA SER A 119 -10.94 -14.08 -2.53
C SER A 119 -12.13 -14.25 -3.47
N SER A 120 -13.13 -15.00 -3.06
CA SER A 120 -14.34 -15.23 -3.86
C SER A 120 -15.32 -14.06 -3.86
N GLN A 121 -15.18 -13.11 -2.93
CA GLN A 121 -16.09 -11.98 -2.74
C GLN A 121 -15.34 -10.65 -2.63
N VAL A 122 -15.94 -9.61 -3.18
CA VAL A 122 -15.47 -8.23 -2.98
C VAL A 122 -15.84 -7.70 -1.58
N GLY A 123 -15.07 -6.72 -1.11
CA GLY A 123 -15.30 -6.07 0.20
C GLY A 123 -14.76 -6.85 1.39
N LYS A 124 -14.02 -7.94 1.15
CA LYS A 124 -13.39 -8.75 2.19
C LYS A 124 -11.89 -8.76 2.02
N PHE A 125 -11.18 -8.54 3.12
CA PHE A 125 -9.73 -8.70 3.20
C PHE A 125 -9.39 -9.94 4.02
N HIS A 126 -8.20 -10.48 3.76
CA HIS A 126 -7.67 -11.61 4.51
C HIS A 126 -6.14 -11.51 4.57
N TRP A 127 -5.57 -12.05 5.63
CA TRP A 127 -4.12 -12.23 5.80
C TRP A 127 -3.83 -13.70 6.07
N TRP A 128 -2.61 -14.14 5.73
CA TRP A 128 -2.13 -15.48 6.02
C TRP A 128 -0.66 -15.39 6.42
N LEU A 129 -0.33 -15.86 7.62
CA LEU A 129 1.00 -15.67 8.20
C LEU A 129 1.84 -16.94 8.12
N ASN A 130 3.15 -16.76 8.04
CA ASN A 130 4.14 -17.79 8.24
C ASN A 130 4.35 -18.03 9.74
N TYR A 131 4.62 -19.27 10.16
CA TYR A 131 4.90 -19.58 11.57
C TYR A 131 6.23 -19.02 12.07
N ARG A 132 7.15 -18.67 11.17
CA ARG A 132 8.42 -18.07 11.54
C ARG A 132 8.21 -16.67 12.07
N GLU A 133 9.10 -16.30 12.99
CA GLU A 133 9.21 -14.95 13.50
C GLU A 133 10.57 -14.38 13.11
N ILE A 134 10.59 -13.12 12.72
CA ILE A 134 11.80 -12.37 12.39
C ILE A 134 11.85 -11.07 13.20
N ASP A 135 13.06 -10.63 13.55
CA ASP A 135 13.30 -9.36 14.22
C ASP A 135 13.85 -8.34 13.22
N ASN A 136 15.08 -7.85 13.40
CA ASN A 136 15.74 -6.98 12.45
C ASN A 136 16.13 -7.80 11.21
N ALA A 137 15.53 -7.47 10.10
CA ALA A 137 15.66 -8.25 8.87
C ALA A 137 15.33 -7.40 7.63
N TYR A 138 15.88 -7.81 6.50
CA TYR A 138 15.29 -7.51 5.19
C TYR A 138 14.40 -8.68 4.78
N LEU A 139 13.13 -8.41 4.54
CA LEU A 139 12.13 -9.38 4.09
C LEU A 139 11.75 -9.03 2.64
N GLU A 140 11.81 -10.01 1.75
CA GLU A 140 11.47 -9.84 0.34
C GLU A 140 10.49 -10.91 -0.11
N ALA A 141 9.48 -10.51 -0.89
CA ALA A 141 8.49 -11.43 -1.45
C ALA A 141 8.17 -11.10 -2.90
N ILE A 142 8.11 -12.12 -3.75
CA ILE A 142 7.78 -12.03 -5.16
C ILE A 142 6.33 -12.44 -5.36
N PHE A 143 5.49 -11.46 -5.69
CA PHE A 143 4.06 -11.65 -5.95
C PHE A 143 3.77 -11.67 -7.45
N GLU A 144 2.78 -12.46 -7.82
CA GLU A 144 2.14 -12.41 -9.13
C GLU A 144 0.62 -12.23 -8.93
N THR A 145 0.04 -11.19 -9.55
CA THR A 145 -1.40 -10.99 -9.54
C THR A 145 -2.06 -11.85 -10.62
N GLY A 146 -3.26 -12.35 -10.35
CA GLY A 146 -4.14 -12.86 -11.39
C GLY A 146 -4.92 -11.74 -12.05
N ASN A 147 -6.17 -12.03 -12.45
CA ASN A 147 -7.08 -11.00 -12.93
C ASN A 147 -7.42 -10.04 -11.78
N CYS A 148 -7.18 -8.74 -11.98
CA CYS A 148 -7.44 -7.70 -10.99
C CYS A 148 -7.83 -6.38 -11.66
N ALA A 149 -8.43 -5.46 -10.91
CA ALA A 149 -8.81 -4.15 -11.42
C ALA A 149 -8.78 -3.07 -10.34
N GLY A 150 -8.47 -1.84 -10.74
CA GLY A 150 -8.53 -0.67 -9.88
C GLY A 150 -7.76 -0.88 -8.58
N ASN A 151 -8.43 -0.66 -7.47
CA ASN A 151 -7.84 -0.73 -6.13
C ASN A 151 -7.96 -2.12 -5.46
N ASP A 152 -8.05 -3.22 -6.22
CA ASP A 152 -7.76 -4.54 -5.66
C ASP A 152 -6.35 -4.54 -5.07
N GLU A 153 -6.20 -5.04 -3.85
CA GLU A 153 -5.04 -4.75 -3.00
C GLU A 153 -4.38 -6.04 -2.50
N TYR A 154 -3.07 -6.07 -2.46
CA TYR A 154 -2.28 -7.20 -1.99
C TYR A 154 -0.94 -6.75 -1.42
N GLY A 155 -0.26 -7.61 -0.69
CA GLY A 155 1.07 -7.29 -0.21
C GLY A 155 1.55 -8.13 0.96
N LEU A 156 2.51 -7.55 1.70
CA LEU A 156 3.17 -8.14 2.86
C LEU A 156 2.50 -7.72 4.16
N VAL A 157 2.41 -8.67 5.09
CA VAL A 157 2.23 -8.42 6.53
C VAL A 157 3.56 -8.69 7.22
N PHE A 158 3.95 -7.88 8.19
CA PHE A 158 5.18 -8.07 8.95
C PHE A 158 5.08 -7.50 10.36
N ARG A 159 6.01 -7.93 11.24
CA ARG A 159 6.00 -7.62 12.68
C ARG A 159 4.64 -7.90 13.34
N SER A 160 4.00 -9.01 12.95
CA SER A 160 2.79 -9.46 13.59
C SER A 160 3.13 -10.19 14.90
N PRO A 161 2.79 -9.63 16.08
CA PRO A 161 3.16 -10.23 17.36
C PRO A 161 2.33 -11.47 17.71
N ASP A 162 1.25 -11.71 16.96
CA ASP A 162 0.33 -12.81 17.19
C ASP A 162 -0.15 -13.36 15.83
N TYR A 163 -0.05 -14.67 15.71
CA TYR A 163 -0.41 -15.39 14.48
C TYR A 163 -1.89 -15.28 14.09
N PHE A 164 -2.80 -15.04 15.05
CA PHE A 164 -4.24 -15.21 14.84
C PHE A 164 -5.05 -13.90 14.73
N ASN A 165 -4.51 -12.78 15.15
CA ASN A 165 -5.31 -11.55 15.31
C ASN A 165 -5.12 -10.50 14.21
N GLY A 166 -4.17 -10.73 13.30
CA GLY A 166 -3.89 -9.83 12.18
C GLY A 166 -3.37 -8.45 12.60
N VAL A 167 -2.85 -8.30 13.81
CA VAL A 167 -2.06 -7.14 14.21
C VAL A 167 -0.74 -7.17 13.45
N GLY A 168 -0.24 -6.02 12.98
CA GLY A 168 1.00 -5.95 12.19
C GLY A 168 1.05 -4.71 11.31
N TYR A 169 2.17 -4.55 10.61
CA TYR A 169 2.28 -3.63 9.49
C TYR A 169 1.87 -4.32 8.20
N TYR A 170 1.25 -3.56 7.30
CA TYR A 170 0.76 -4.01 6.00
C TYR A 170 1.34 -3.12 4.91
N PHE A 171 2.34 -3.60 4.20
CA PHE A 171 2.85 -2.96 3.01
C PHE A 171 2.12 -3.50 1.80
N THR A 172 1.30 -2.66 1.17
CA THR A 172 0.34 -3.09 0.15
C THR A 172 0.51 -2.35 -1.16
N LEU A 173 0.26 -3.07 -2.24
CA LEU A 173 0.14 -2.53 -3.60
C LEU A 173 -1.28 -2.71 -4.11
N THR A 174 -1.68 -1.86 -5.06
CA THR A 174 -2.96 -2.00 -5.76
C THR A 174 -2.76 -2.33 -7.24
N CYS A 175 -3.77 -2.93 -7.84
CA CYS A 175 -3.77 -3.24 -9.27
C CYS A 175 -3.65 -1.99 -10.16
N ASP A 176 -4.07 -0.82 -9.70
CA ASP A 176 -3.96 0.46 -10.40
C ASP A 176 -2.65 1.24 -10.10
N GLY A 177 -1.65 0.57 -9.51
CA GLY A 177 -0.30 1.13 -9.35
C GLY A 177 -0.12 2.09 -8.18
N LYS A 178 -0.82 1.85 -7.08
CA LYS A 178 -0.64 2.61 -5.83
C LYS A 178 -0.08 1.71 -4.74
N PHE A 179 0.51 2.33 -3.73
CA PHE A 179 0.98 1.66 -2.52
C PHE A 179 0.49 2.37 -1.26
N ASP A 180 0.52 1.63 -0.16
CA ASP A 180 0.31 2.17 1.19
C ASP A 180 1.09 1.33 2.22
N LEU A 181 1.43 1.95 3.34
CA LEU A 181 1.90 1.26 4.53
C LEU A 181 0.95 1.57 5.67
N ARG A 182 0.31 0.54 6.18
CA ARG A 182 -0.65 0.63 7.28
C ARG A 182 -0.15 -0.11 8.50
N GLU A 183 -0.57 0.37 9.63
CA GLU A 183 -0.40 -0.27 10.91
C GLU A 183 -1.76 -0.73 11.43
N LYS A 184 -1.83 -1.93 11.94
CA LYS A 184 -2.97 -2.44 12.69
C LYS A 184 -2.49 -2.88 14.07
N THR A 185 -2.87 -2.14 15.12
CA THR A 185 -2.48 -2.43 16.51
C THR A 185 -3.62 -3.01 17.34
N ASP A 186 -4.87 -2.81 16.94
CA ASP A 186 -6.04 -3.39 17.58
C ASP A 186 -6.62 -4.53 16.74
N PRO A 187 -6.72 -5.76 17.26
CA PRO A 187 -7.32 -6.89 16.55
C PRO A 187 -8.74 -6.61 16.05
N ASN A 188 -9.49 -5.77 16.73
CA ASN A 188 -10.87 -5.43 16.38
C ASN A 188 -10.99 -4.24 15.40
N SER A 189 -9.92 -3.51 15.13
CA SER A 189 -9.92 -2.42 14.17
C SER A 189 -9.95 -2.93 12.73
N LEU A 190 -10.51 -2.12 11.82
CA LEU A 190 -10.37 -2.37 10.39
C LEU A 190 -8.98 -1.92 9.94
N ILE A 191 -8.38 -2.65 9.01
CA ILE A 191 -7.04 -2.35 8.51
C ILE A 191 -6.92 -0.97 7.86
N GLN A 192 -8.00 -0.44 7.32
CA GLN A 192 -8.04 0.87 6.67
C GLN A 192 -7.98 2.05 7.64
N ASP A 193 -8.13 1.80 8.96
CA ASP A 193 -8.25 2.88 9.95
C ASP A 193 -6.89 3.41 10.43
N ASN A 194 -5.82 2.67 10.15
CA ASN A 194 -4.46 2.99 10.60
C ASN A 194 -3.51 3.12 9.40
N GLN A 195 -3.38 4.31 8.86
CA GLN A 195 -2.43 4.61 7.79
C GLN A 195 -1.23 5.34 8.35
N LEU A 196 -0.03 4.83 8.10
CA LEU A 196 1.22 5.53 8.40
C LEU A 196 1.52 6.61 7.36
N ARG A 197 0.95 6.46 6.17
CA ARG A 197 0.98 7.45 5.09
C ARG A 197 -0.42 7.99 4.84
N PHE A 198 -0.45 9.22 4.34
CA PHE A 198 -1.71 9.93 4.11
C PHE A 198 -2.35 9.44 2.79
N GLY A 199 -3.01 8.29 2.86
CA GLY A 199 -3.73 7.67 1.73
C GLY A 199 -2.83 6.92 0.76
N MET A 200 -3.46 6.27 -0.22
CA MET A 200 -2.80 5.55 -1.29
C MET A 200 -2.00 6.50 -2.19
N GLN A 201 -0.72 6.21 -2.41
CA GLN A 201 0.19 6.99 -3.26
C GLN A 201 0.53 6.21 -4.53
N THR A 202 0.55 6.89 -5.68
CA THR A 202 0.97 6.30 -6.95
C THR A 202 2.49 6.18 -7.01
N SER A 203 2.98 5.06 -7.55
CA SER A 203 4.40 4.86 -7.82
C SER A 203 4.62 4.23 -9.20
N SER A 204 5.56 4.79 -9.96
CA SER A 204 6.00 4.21 -11.24
C SER A 204 6.86 2.96 -11.07
N LEU A 205 7.26 2.61 -9.84
CA LEU A 205 7.99 1.38 -9.54
C LEU A 205 7.09 0.14 -9.61
N ILE A 206 5.76 0.32 -9.59
CA ILE A 206 4.79 -0.77 -9.56
C ILE A 206 4.44 -1.19 -10.99
N ASN A 207 4.62 -2.47 -11.30
CA ASN A 207 4.03 -3.07 -12.47
C ASN A 207 2.53 -3.22 -12.24
N SER A 208 1.74 -2.30 -12.78
CA SER A 208 0.30 -2.21 -12.57
C SER A 208 -0.50 -3.05 -13.57
N GLY A 209 -1.69 -3.47 -13.17
CA GLY A 209 -2.62 -4.24 -13.99
C GLY A 209 -2.69 -5.74 -13.63
N PRO A 210 -3.50 -6.49 -14.36
CA PRO A 210 -3.63 -7.93 -14.16
C PRO A 210 -2.40 -8.69 -14.65
N ASN A 211 -2.15 -9.85 -14.03
CA ASN A 211 -1.06 -10.77 -14.37
C ASN A 211 0.33 -10.09 -14.33
N GLN A 212 0.52 -9.21 -13.37
CA GLN A 212 1.80 -8.54 -13.17
C GLN A 212 2.57 -9.15 -12.01
N LYS A 213 3.89 -9.14 -12.14
CA LYS A 213 4.82 -9.55 -11.10
C LYS A 213 5.44 -8.32 -10.45
N ASN A 214 5.43 -8.30 -9.11
CA ASN A 214 6.11 -7.28 -8.31
C ASN A 214 6.88 -7.94 -7.16
N THR A 215 8.06 -7.44 -6.90
CA THR A 215 8.86 -7.76 -5.72
C THR A 215 8.65 -6.69 -4.66
N LEU A 216 8.20 -7.07 -3.47
CA LEU A 216 8.06 -6.18 -2.31
C LEU A 216 9.16 -6.50 -1.33
N GLY A 217 9.92 -5.48 -0.94
CA GLY A 217 10.97 -5.57 0.06
C GLY A 217 10.68 -4.67 1.28
N VAL A 218 10.98 -5.17 2.47
CA VAL A 218 10.86 -4.42 3.72
C VAL A 218 12.13 -4.60 4.55
N TRP A 219 12.89 -3.54 4.72
CA TRP A 219 14.00 -3.49 5.65
C TRP A 219 13.51 -3.04 7.03
N MET A 220 13.79 -3.82 8.04
CA MET A 220 13.40 -3.56 9.42
C MET A 220 14.63 -3.53 10.31
N ASN A 221 14.91 -2.40 10.96
CA ASN A 221 15.97 -2.30 11.96
C ASN A 221 15.54 -1.36 13.10
N GLY A 222 15.24 -1.93 14.26
CA GLY A 222 14.65 -1.19 15.38
C GLY A 222 13.34 -0.51 14.97
N GLU A 223 13.32 0.81 15.04
CA GLU A 223 12.16 1.63 14.68
C GLU A 223 12.13 2.04 13.19
N THR A 224 13.24 1.81 12.47
CA THR A 224 13.35 2.17 11.06
C THR A 224 12.76 1.09 10.17
N ILE A 225 11.88 1.48 9.25
CA ILE A 225 11.29 0.65 8.22
C ILE A 225 11.56 1.30 6.87
N ARG A 226 12.25 0.58 5.96
CA ARG A 226 12.44 0.99 4.57
C ARG A 226 11.65 0.09 3.66
N LEU A 227 11.01 0.69 2.67
CA LEU A 227 10.17 0.01 1.69
C LEU A 227 10.85 -0.02 0.34
N TYR A 228 10.72 -1.14 -0.34
CA TYR A 228 11.28 -1.37 -1.68
C TYR A 228 10.22 -1.99 -2.58
N ILE A 229 10.22 -1.59 -3.85
CA ILE A 229 9.40 -2.20 -4.90
C ILE A 229 10.31 -2.50 -6.09
N ASN A 230 10.29 -3.74 -6.56
CA ASN A 230 11.09 -4.20 -7.69
C ASN A 230 12.58 -3.83 -7.54
N ASN A 231 13.12 -4.09 -6.34
CA ASN A 231 14.50 -3.86 -5.93
C ASN A 231 14.91 -2.37 -5.92
N GLN A 232 13.96 -1.46 -5.92
CA GLN A 232 14.21 -0.02 -5.84
C GLN A 232 13.66 0.56 -4.54
N PHE A 233 14.45 1.43 -3.91
CA PHE A 233 14.03 2.14 -2.72
C PHE A 233 12.79 2.99 -3.00
N LEU A 234 11.79 2.84 -2.16
CA LEU A 234 10.53 3.58 -2.27
C LEU A 234 10.44 4.68 -1.22
N ASP A 235 10.65 4.32 0.07
CA ASP A 235 10.44 5.23 1.19
C ASP A 235 11.02 4.68 2.49
N GLU A 236 11.21 5.58 3.47
CA GLU A 236 11.63 5.26 4.84
C GLU A 236 10.70 5.91 5.85
N ILE A 237 10.36 5.18 6.89
CA ILE A 237 9.62 5.70 8.05
C ILE A 237 10.28 5.27 9.34
N THR A 238 10.00 6.00 10.42
CA THR A 238 10.31 5.60 11.80
C THR A 238 9.03 5.36 12.55
N ASP A 239 8.88 4.16 13.12
CA ASP A 239 7.72 3.79 13.95
C ASP A 239 8.13 2.83 15.07
N ALA A 240 7.72 3.16 16.30
CA ALA A 240 8.11 2.43 17.52
C ALA A 240 7.05 1.46 18.03
N LYS A 241 5.88 1.38 17.40
CA LYS A 241 4.73 0.67 17.97
C LYS A 241 4.87 -0.85 17.90
N LEU A 242 5.35 -1.35 16.77
CA LEU A 242 5.56 -2.79 16.53
C LEU A 242 7.02 -3.02 16.10
N LYS A 243 7.96 -2.83 17.01
CA LYS A 243 9.40 -2.91 16.73
C LYS A 243 10.09 -4.21 17.16
N SER A 244 9.35 -5.12 17.75
CA SER A 244 9.86 -6.41 18.22
C SER A 244 9.70 -7.50 17.17
N GLN A 245 10.31 -8.65 17.44
CA GLN A 245 10.15 -9.87 16.67
C GLN A 245 8.66 -10.19 16.42
N GLY A 246 8.36 -10.67 15.22
CA GLY A 246 7.00 -11.04 14.86
C GLY A 246 6.92 -11.87 13.59
N HIS A 247 5.74 -12.41 13.36
CA HIS A 247 5.40 -13.16 12.16
C HIS A 247 5.34 -12.25 10.94
N PHE A 248 5.47 -12.85 9.77
CA PHE A 248 5.30 -12.21 8.47
C PHE A 248 4.37 -13.03 7.58
N GLY A 249 3.84 -12.43 6.53
CA GLY A 249 2.94 -13.15 5.65
C GLY A 249 2.34 -12.29 4.55
N LEU A 250 1.21 -12.74 4.06
CA LEU A 250 0.54 -12.22 2.88
C LEU A 250 -0.77 -11.55 3.25
N PHE A 251 -1.18 -10.62 2.40
CA PHE A 251 -2.43 -9.90 2.50
C PHE A 251 -3.11 -9.81 1.14
N ILE A 252 -4.44 -9.97 1.12
CA ILE A 252 -5.29 -9.79 -0.05
C ILE A 252 -6.56 -9.03 0.32
N TYR A 253 -7.00 -8.12 -0.53
CA TYR A 253 -8.27 -7.43 -0.42
C TYR A 253 -8.91 -7.24 -1.80
N ALA A 254 -9.86 -8.10 -2.16
CA ALA A 254 -10.67 -7.92 -3.36
C ALA A 254 -11.64 -6.76 -3.16
N LYS A 255 -11.40 -5.63 -3.81
CA LYS A 255 -12.26 -4.44 -3.71
C LYS A 255 -13.11 -4.24 -4.97
N LYS A 256 -12.68 -4.80 -6.11
CA LYS A 256 -13.32 -4.66 -7.41
C LYS A 256 -13.57 -5.99 -8.10
N THR A 257 -12.64 -6.94 -8.02
CA THR A 257 -12.67 -8.17 -8.80
C THR A 257 -13.07 -9.36 -7.94
N PRO A 258 -14.27 -9.93 -8.11
CA PRO A 258 -14.60 -11.23 -7.53
C PRO A 258 -13.63 -12.28 -8.07
N GLY A 259 -13.10 -13.13 -7.21
CA GLY A 259 -12.10 -14.11 -7.59
C GLY A 259 -10.69 -13.53 -7.76
N PHE A 260 -10.44 -12.30 -7.27
CA PHE A 260 -9.07 -11.76 -7.22
C PHE A 260 -8.12 -12.73 -6.55
N LYS A 261 -7.04 -13.06 -7.25
CA LYS A 261 -6.03 -14.02 -6.84
C LYS A 261 -4.66 -13.36 -6.83
N ILE A 262 -3.87 -13.73 -5.83
CA ILE A 262 -2.42 -13.49 -5.79
C ILE A 262 -1.72 -14.83 -5.64
N SER A 263 -0.50 -14.90 -6.15
CA SER A 263 0.42 -16.02 -5.95
C SER A 263 1.74 -15.49 -5.45
N LEU A 264 2.33 -16.20 -4.50
CA LEU A 264 3.68 -15.97 -3.99
C LEU A 264 4.61 -16.98 -4.68
N ASP A 265 5.57 -16.49 -5.47
CA ASP A 265 6.58 -17.32 -6.12
C ASP A 265 7.70 -17.68 -5.14
N GLN A 266 8.13 -16.70 -4.36
CA GLN A 266 9.22 -16.81 -3.39
C GLN A 266 9.05 -15.79 -2.26
N ILE A 267 9.49 -16.16 -1.07
CA ILE A 267 9.73 -15.24 0.04
C ILE A 267 11.06 -15.57 0.70
N SER A 268 11.85 -14.54 0.96
CA SER A 268 13.17 -14.69 1.59
C SER A 268 13.37 -13.64 2.68
N TYR A 269 14.19 -13.94 3.69
CA TYR A 269 14.65 -12.91 4.59
C TYR A 269 16.14 -13.07 4.92
N TRP A 270 16.77 -11.93 5.18
CA TRP A 270 18.15 -11.76 5.64
C TRP A 270 18.14 -11.15 7.03
N THR A 271 18.89 -11.72 7.94
CA THR A 271 19.04 -11.14 9.29
C THR A 271 19.97 -9.93 9.23
N ILE A 272 19.57 -8.83 9.85
CA ILE A 272 20.38 -7.64 10.00
C ILE A 272 21.03 -7.68 11.38
N ASN A 273 22.35 -7.79 11.39
CA ASN A 273 23.13 -7.70 12.62
C ASN A 273 23.42 -6.22 12.93
N ASN A 274 23.11 -5.78 14.13
CA ASN A 274 23.42 -4.43 14.62
C ASN A 274 24.93 -4.28 14.91
#